data_ad3073d9554f0c2f55c6787ffd5a3495
#
_entry.id   ad3073d9554f0c2f55c6787ffd5a3495
#
_cell.length_a   1.000
_cell.length_b   1.000
_cell.length_c   1.000
_cell.angle_alpha   90.00
_cell.angle_beta   90.00
_cell.angle_gamma   90.00
#
_symmetry.space_group_name_H-M   'P 1'
#
loop_
_entity.id
_entity.type
_entity.pdbx_description
1 polymer ?
#
loop_
_entity_poly.entity_id
_entity_poly.type
_entity_poly.pdbx_seq_one_letter_code
_entity_poly.pdbx_strand_id
1 'polypeptide(L)'
;MIRSSRCWGGLFVAGVLAGAPEAPAQEPTTVLVVRHTEKVSEASDAVLSDLGLARAIELQRVTAEARVSVLFASQYARAQQTLEPIADRLGLEILVHDAADSDGLAKRILTDHAGEVILVSGHSNTVTAIVAALGAPQPPPVEDWDYDDLFVVTIGRGGDARVVHLSYGAPSTEP
;
A
#
# COMPACT_ATOMS: atom_id res chain seq x y z
N MET A 1 -21.48 -67.60 54.04
CA MET A 1 -20.65 -66.38 54.00
C MET A 1 -20.42 -66.03 52.52
N ILE A 2 -21.20 -65.11 51.94
CA ILE A 2 -21.10 -64.73 50.55
C ILE A 2 -20.77 -63.23 50.55
N ARG A 3 -19.51 -62.89 50.05
CA ARG A 3 -19.09 -61.50 49.93
C ARG A 3 -19.50 -61.00 48.52
N SER A 4 -20.30 -59.99 48.44
CA SER A 4 -20.70 -59.30 47.25
C SER A 4 -19.65 -58.21 46.93
N SER A 5 -18.99 -58.32 45.78
CA SER A 5 -18.10 -57.30 45.23
C SER A 5 -18.91 -56.31 44.37
N ARG A 6 -18.93 -55.06 44.76
CA ARG A 6 -19.57 -53.96 43.98
C ARG A 6 -18.51 -53.37 43.02
N CYS A 7 -18.69 -53.61 41.75
CA CYS A 7 -17.92 -52.92 40.69
C CYS A 7 -18.49 -51.52 40.53
N TRP A 8 -17.65 -50.51 40.74
CA TRP A 8 -17.94 -49.10 40.39
C TRP A 8 -17.45 -48.87 38.99
N GLY A 9 -18.36 -48.74 38.06
CA GLY A 9 -18.06 -48.29 36.68
C GLY A 9 -17.92 -46.77 36.67
N GLY A 10 -16.72 -46.29 36.49
CA GLY A 10 -16.42 -44.87 36.24
C GLY A 10 -16.80 -44.50 34.82
N LEU A 11 -17.76 -43.60 34.66
CA LEU A 11 -18.15 -43.00 33.38
C LEU A 11 -17.16 -41.89 33.06
N PHE A 12 -16.25 -42.14 32.12
CA PHE A 12 -15.37 -41.11 31.53
C PHE A 12 -16.20 -40.33 30.51
N VAL A 13 -16.59 -39.10 30.83
CA VAL A 13 -17.11 -38.14 29.85
C VAL A 13 -15.92 -37.46 29.18
N ALA A 14 -15.61 -37.88 27.95
CA ALA A 14 -14.66 -37.18 27.11
C ALA A 14 -15.30 -35.90 26.61
N GLY A 15 -14.94 -34.75 27.21
CA GLY A 15 -15.32 -33.44 26.72
C GLY A 15 -14.63 -33.14 25.40
N VAL A 16 -15.39 -33.11 24.33
CA VAL A 16 -14.90 -32.57 23.02
C VAL A 16 -14.87 -31.06 23.17
N LEU A 17 -13.65 -30.49 23.31
CA LEU A 17 -13.40 -29.07 23.15
C LEU A 17 -13.59 -28.74 21.65
N ALA A 18 -14.78 -28.30 21.26
CA ALA A 18 -15.00 -27.71 19.96
C ALA A 18 -14.21 -26.38 19.92
N GLY A 19 -13.07 -26.37 19.20
CA GLY A 19 -12.33 -25.14 18.92
C GLY A 19 -13.27 -24.17 18.20
N ALA A 20 -13.40 -22.94 18.72
CA ALA A 20 -14.10 -21.89 18.02
C ALA A 20 -13.40 -21.67 16.66
N PRO A 21 -14.15 -21.45 15.56
CA PRO A 21 -13.54 -21.14 14.27
C PRO A 21 -12.73 -19.86 14.43
N GLU A 22 -11.42 -19.96 14.17
CA GLU A 22 -10.54 -18.80 14.11
C GLU A 22 -11.05 -17.89 12.99
N ALA A 23 -11.41 -16.64 13.33
CA ALA A 23 -11.82 -15.67 12.32
C ALA A 23 -10.70 -15.54 11.27
N PRO A 24 -11.03 -15.49 9.96
CA PRO A 24 -10.04 -15.39 8.92
C PRO A 24 -9.13 -14.20 9.21
N ALA A 25 -7.84 -14.48 9.16
CA ALA A 25 -6.84 -13.47 9.43
C ALA A 25 -6.95 -12.36 8.37
N GLN A 26 -7.32 -11.13 8.78
CA GLN A 26 -7.32 -9.97 7.88
C GLN A 26 -5.91 -9.74 7.34
N GLU A 27 -5.76 -9.62 6.03
CA GLU A 27 -4.47 -9.36 5.39
C GLU A 27 -3.92 -7.99 5.83
N PRO A 28 -2.60 -7.81 5.87
CA PRO A 28 -2.01 -6.50 6.14
C PRO A 28 -2.34 -5.53 4.99
N THR A 29 -2.54 -4.25 5.31
CA THR A 29 -2.66 -3.21 4.30
C THR A 29 -1.28 -2.90 3.73
N THR A 30 -1.15 -2.90 2.40
CA THR A 30 0.11 -2.56 1.73
C THR A 30 -0.10 -1.30 0.87
N VAL A 31 0.73 -0.30 1.07
CA VAL A 31 0.67 0.96 0.32
C VAL A 31 1.99 1.18 -0.40
N LEU A 32 1.94 1.18 -1.72
CA LEU A 32 3.03 1.55 -2.60
C LEU A 32 2.94 3.06 -2.84
N VAL A 33 3.95 3.83 -2.47
CA VAL A 33 3.96 5.28 -2.60
C VAL A 33 5.10 5.68 -3.52
N VAL A 34 4.77 6.42 -4.60
CA VAL A 34 5.74 6.94 -5.56
C VAL A 34 5.52 8.44 -5.76
N ARG A 35 6.55 9.14 -6.13
CA ARG A 35 6.44 10.45 -6.75
C ARG A 35 5.91 10.29 -8.18
N HIS A 36 5.14 11.28 -8.70
CA HIS A 36 4.85 11.34 -10.13
C HIS A 36 6.14 11.31 -10.94
N THR A 37 6.10 10.75 -12.14
CA THR A 37 7.27 10.64 -13.01
C THR A 37 7.60 11.98 -13.68
N GLU A 38 8.66 12.03 -14.49
CA GLU A 38 9.22 13.25 -15.06
C GLU A 38 8.19 14.06 -15.86
N LYS A 39 8.19 15.37 -15.67
CA LYS A 39 7.28 16.34 -16.32
C LYS A 39 7.94 17.12 -17.46
N VAL A 40 7.12 17.61 -18.38
CA VAL A 40 7.64 18.39 -19.54
C VAL A 40 8.15 19.78 -19.15
N SER A 41 7.70 20.35 -18.01
CA SER A 41 8.04 21.72 -17.61
C SER A 41 7.75 21.93 -16.12
N GLU A 42 8.10 23.13 -15.62
CA GLU A 42 7.82 23.56 -14.24
C GLU A 42 6.39 24.18 -14.07
N ALA A 43 5.55 24.13 -15.09
CA ALA A 43 4.17 24.61 -14.97
C ALA A 43 3.40 23.82 -13.89
N SER A 44 2.48 24.49 -13.19
CA SER A 44 1.76 23.92 -12.05
C SER A 44 0.99 22.63 -12.38
N ASP A 45 0.43 22.53 -13.59
CA ASP A 45 -0.30 21.34 -14.07
C ASP A 45 0.40 20.73 -15.32
N ALA A 46 1.74 20.70 -15.31
CA ALA A 46 2.51 20.06 -16.37
C ALA A 46 2.16 18.57 -16.48
N VAL A 47 2.06 18.11 -17.72
CA VAL A 47 1.91 16.69 -18.06
C VAL A 47 3.28 15.98 -18.03
N LEU A 48 3.26 14.65 -18.12
CA LEU A 48 4.48 13.85 -18.18
C LEU A 48 5.27 14.12 -19.48
N SER A 49 6.59 14.04 -19.38
CA SER A 49 7.50 13.97 -20.53
C SER A 49 7.53 12.57 -21.13
N ASP A 50 8.15 12.40 -22.29
CA ASP A 50 8.37 11.06 -22.88
C ASP A 50 9.14 10.13 -21.92
N LEU A 51 10.10 10.68 -21.17
CA LEU A 51 10.83 9.94 -20.14
C LEU A 51 9.90 9.54 -18.99
N GLY A 52 9.04 10.45 -18.55
CA GLY A 52 8.04 10.18 -17.51
C GLY A 52 7.03 9.13 -17.94
N LEU A 53 6.56 9.16 -19.18
CA LEU A 53 5.67 8.12 -19.73
C LEU A 53 6.36 6.75 -19.75
N ALA A 54 7.64 6.70 -20.14
CA ALA A 54 8.43 5.46 -20.12
C ALA A 54 8.58 4.92 -18.67
N ARG A 55 8.84 5.81 -17.69
CA ARG A 55 8.92 5.41 -16.29
C ARG A 55 7.56 4.96 -15.71
N ALA A 56 6.44 5.55 -16.13
CA ALA A 56 5.11 5.10 -15.76
C ALA A 56 4.82 3.67 -16.25
N ILE A 57 5.26 3.33 -17.47
CA ILE A 57 5.20 1.95 -18.00
C ILE A 57 6.09 1.01 -17.19
N GLU A 58 7.26 1.47 -16.77
CA GLU A 58 8.16 0.67 -15.93
C GLU A 58 7.55 0.46 -14.52
N LEU A 59 6.88 1.47 -13.95
CA LEU A 59 6.11 1.32 -12.72
C LEU A 59 5.03 0.23 -12.86
N GLN A 60 4.29 0.23 -13.97
CA GLN A 60 3.33 -0.83 -14.28
C GLN A 60 3.99 -2.22 -14.29
N ARG A 61 5.18 -2.35 -14.87
CA ARG A 61 5.92 -3.61 -14.94
C ARG A 61 6.35 -4.10 -13.56
N VAL A 62 6.94 -3.24 -12.73
CA VAL A 62 7.47 -3.63 -11.41
C VAL A 62 6.36 -3.89 -10.40
N THR A 63 5.17 -3.31 -10.59
CA THR A 63 3.99 -3.54 -9.73
C THR A 63 3.05 -4.64 -10.27
N ALA A 64 3.43 -5.32 -11.37
CA ALA A 64 2.55 -6.28 -12.05
C ALA A 64 1.99 -7.37 -11.16
N GLU A 65 2.81 -7.89 -10.25
CA GLU A 65 2.47 -9.00 -9.35
C GLU A 65 2.07 -8.52 -7.94
N ALA A 66 2.04 -7.21 -7.70
CA ALA A 66 1.73 -6.64 -6.38
C ALA A 66 0.24 -6.78 -6.01
N ARG A 67 -0.65 -7.16 -6.94
CA ARG A 67 -2.10 -7.27 -6.75
C ARG A 67 -2.74 -5.94 -6.32
N VAL A 68 -2.28 -4.84 -6.91
CA VAL A 68 -2.86 -3.52 -6.67
C VAL A 68 -4.36 -3.56 -6.97
N SER A 69 -5.18 -3.13 -5.99
CA SER A 69 -6.65 -3.08 -6.08
C SER A 69 -7.20 -1.65 -6.02
N VAL A 70 -6.39 -0.67 -5.58
CA VAL A 70 -6.80 0.73 -5.42
C VAL A 70 -5.69 1.66 -5.90
N LEU A 71 -6.08 2.71 -6.63
CA LEU A 71 -5.17 3.74 -7.14
C LEU A 71 -5.57 5.10 -6.59
N PHE A 72 -4.62 5.82 -5.98
CA PHE A 72 -4.78 7.21 -5.58
C PHE A 72 -3.77 8.10 -6.28
N ALA A 73 -4.23 9.22 -6.81
CA ALA A 73 -3.37 10.28 -7.33
C ALA A 73 -3.82 11.64 -6.81
N SER A 74 -2.90 12.59 -6.76
CA SER A 74 -3.30 13.98 -6.51
C SER A 74 -4.08 14.54 -7.70
N GLN A 75 -4.69 15.73 -7.51
CA GLN A 75 -5.47 16.42 -8.54
C GLN A 75 -4.66 16.84 -9.78
N TYR A 76 -3.36 16.80 -9.75
CA TYR A 76 -2.49 17.22 -10.86
C TYR A 76 -2.37 16.15 -11.94
N ALA A 77 -2.39 16.61 -13.23
CA ALA A 77 -2.34 15.72 -14.39
C ALA A 77 -1.16 14.74 -14.36
N ARG A 78 0.04 15.20 -14.02
CA ARG A 78 1.24 14.33 -13.94
C ARG A 78 1.11 13.17 -12.95
N ALA A 79 0.45 13.40 -11.82
CA ALA A 79 0.25 12.33 -10.83
C ALA A 79 -0.74 11.28 -11.33
N GLN A 80 -1.81 11.69 -11.99
CA GLN A 80 -2.79 10.80 -12.60
C GLN A 80 -2.17 10.04 -13.77
N GLN A 81 -1.48 10.71 -14.68
CA GLN A 81 -0.79 10.09 -15.82
C GLN A 81 0.27 9.06 -15.43
N THR A 82 0.90 9.22 -14.27
CA THR A 82 1.83 8.21 -13.73
C THR A 82 1.13 6.87 -13.48
N LEU A 83 -0.17 6.89 -13.13
CA LEU A 83 -0.94 5.70 -12.84
C LEU A 83 -1.80 5.19 -14.01
N GLU A 84 -2.02 5.97 -15.05
CA GLU A 84 -2.84 5.60 -16.22
C GLU A 84 -2.47 4.23 -16.81
N PRO A 85 -1.20 3.87 -17.05
CA PRO A 85 -0.87 2.56 -17.61
C PRO A 85 -1.32 1.40 -16.70
N ILE A 86 -1.29 1.59 -15.38
CA ILE A 86 -1.71 0.59 -14.40
C ILE A 86 -3.24 0.53 -14.32
N ALA A 87 -3.90 1.69 -14.32
CA ALA A 87 -5.35 1.82 -14.33
C ALA A 87 -5.95 1.10 -15.54
N ASP A 88 -5.42 1.36 -16.72
CA ASP A 88 -5.86 0.72 -17.97
C ASP A 88 -5.67 -0.79 -17.94
N ARG A 89 -4.51 -1.26 -17.48
CA ARG A 89 -4.21 -2.70 -17.41
C ARG A 89 -5.12 -3.45 -16.43
N LEU A 90 -5.44 -2.83 -15.28
CA LEU A 90 -6.20 -3.47 -14.21
C LEU A 90 -7.71 -3.18 -14.30
N GLY A 91 -8.14 -2.23 -15.15
CA GLY A 91 -9.52 -1.76 -15.22
C GLY A 91 -9.94 -1.02 -13.94
N LEU A 92 -9.02 -0.31 -13.29
CA LEU A 92 -9.25 0.41 -12.05
C LEU A 92 -9.45 1.92 -12.32
N GLU A 93 -10.29 2.55 -11.50
CA GLU A 93 -10.42 4.00 -11.45
C GLU A 93 -9.28 4.61 -10.62
N ILE A 94 -8.77 5.76 -11.04
CA ILE A 94 -7.83 6.56 -10.25
C ILE A 94 -8.64 7.48 -9.33
N LEU A 95 -8.58 7.24 -8.04
CA LEU A 95 -9.24 8.05 -7.02
C LEU A 95 -8.40 9.31 -6.76
N VAL A 96 -9.01 10.48 -6.98
CA VAL A 96 -8.32 11.75 -6.78
C VAL A 96 -8.41 12.20 -5.31
N HIS A 97 -7.29 12.69 -4.77
CA HIS A 97 -7.21 13.33 -3.46
C HIS A 97 -6.52 14.68 -3.53
N ASP A 98 -6.70 15.52 -2.51
CA ASP A 98 -5.97 16.78 -2.41
C ASP A 98 -4.49 16.51 -2.03
N ALA A 99 -3.56 17.01 -2.84
CA ALA A 99 -2.12 16.88 -2.59
C ALA A 99 -1.68 17.48 -1.25
N ALA A 100 -2.42 18.46 -0.71
CA ALA A 100 -2.12 19.09 0.57
C ALA A 100 -2.62 18.29 1.79
N ASP A 101 -3.45 17.24 1.59
CA ASP A 101 -4.09 16.48 2.67
C ASP A 101 -3.56 15.03 2.76
N SER A 102 -2.28 14.89 3.11
CA SER A 102 -1.65 13.57 3.34
C SER A 102 -2.31 12.80 4.51
N ASP A 103 -2.74 13.49 5.56
CA ASP A 103 -3.40 12.88 6.71
C ASP A 103 -4.79 12.34 6.35
N GLY A 104 -5.59 13.12 5.59
CA GLY A 104 -6.89 12.68 5.11
C GLY A 104 -6.78 11.49 4.16
N LEU A 105 -5.77 11.47 3.26
CA LEU A 105 -5.49 10.33 2.41
C LEU A 105 -5.14 9.08 3.24
N ALA A 106 -4.21 9.18 4.19
CA ALA A 106 -3.82 8.07 5.05
C ALA A 106 -5.03 7.54 5.85
N LYS A 107 -5.84 8.43 6.43
CA LYS A 107 -7.06 8.06 7.14
C LYS A 107 -8.02 7.29 6.23
N ARG A 108 -8.27 7.77 5.00
CA ARG A 108 -9.14 7.11 4.02
C ARG A 108 -8.62 5.72 3.68
N ILE A 109 -7.31 5.57 3.42
CA ILE A 109 -6.68 4.27 3.16
C ILE A 109 -6.90 3.31 4.34
N LEU A 110 -6.62 3.75 5.56
CA LEU A 110 -6.70 2.89 6.75
C LEU A 110 -8.14 2.50 7.14
N THR A 111 -9.14 3.33 6.81
CA THR A 111 -10.55 3.06 7.14
C THR A 111 -11.28 2.31 6.04
N ASP A 112 -11.10 2.71 4.78
CA ASP A 112 -11.93 2.26 3.66
C ASP A 112 -11.26 1.13 2.87
N HIS A 113 -9.92 1.00 2.96
CA HIS A 113 -9.11 0.07 2.16
C HIS A 113 -8.19 -0.82 3.02
N ALA A 114 -8.59 -1.11 4.27
CA ALA A 114 -7.83 -1.98 5.15
C ALA A 114 -7.73 -3.41 4.59
N GLY A 115 -6.51 -3.94 4.52
CA GLY A 115 -6.23 -5.28 3.97
C GLY A 115 -6.05 -5.32 2.45
N GLU A 116 -6.12 -4.17 1.78
CA GLU A 116 -5.92 -4.04 0.34
C GLU A 116 -4.48 -3.66 -0.02
N VAL A 117 -4.16 -3.71 -1.31
CA VAL A 117 -2.90 -3.21 -1.88
C VAL A 117 -3.20 -1.94 -2.68
N ILE A 118 -2.68 -0.83 -2.21
CA ILE A 118 -2.92 0.50 -2.71
C ILE A 118 -1.66 1.04 -3.39
N LEU A 119 -1.81 1.72 -4.54
CA LEU A 119 -0.72 2.48 -5.15
C LEU A 119 -1.09 3.96 -5.16
N VAL A 120 -0.18 4.78 -4.64
CA VAL A 120 -0.34 6.23 -4.49
C VAL A 120 0.72 6.96 -5.30
N SER A 121 0.29 7.90 -6.16
CA SER A 121 1.17 8.83 -6.86
C SER A 121 1.07 10.24 -6.25
N GLY A 122 2.15 10.68 -5.61
CA GLY A 122 2.28 11.98 -4.95
C GLY A 122 3.35 12.87 -5.60
N HIS A 123 3.99 13.72 -4.78
CA HIS A 123 5.01 14.70 -5.18
C HIS A 123 6.23 14.60 -4.26
N SER A 124 7.39 15.17 -4.63
CA SER A 124 8.60 15.17 -3.83
C SER A 124 8.37 15.60 -2.37
N ASN A 125 7.54 16.63 -2.19
CA ASN A 125 7.21 17.18 -0.86
C ASN A 125 6.06 16.46 -0.12
N THR A 126 5.35 15.52 -0.74
CA THR A 126 4.20 14.83 -0.10
C THR A 126 4.42 13.35 0.13
N VAL A 127 5.26 12.68 -0.67
CA VAL A 127 5.51 11.23 -0.59
C VAL A 127 5.94 10.82 0.83
N THR A 128 6.93 11.52 1.40
CA THR A 128 7.43 11.20 2.74
C THR A 128 6.42 11.53 3.85
N ALA A 129 5.58 12.56 3.65
CA ALA A 129 4.48 12.90 4.56
C ALA A 129 3.38 11.83 4.53
N ILE A 130 3.03 11.30 3.35
CA ILE A 130 2.07 10.19 3.19
C ILE A 130 2.59 8.95 3.94
N VAL A 131 3.87 8.59 3.76
CA VAL A 131 4.50 7.46 4.47
C VAL A 131 4.41 7.63 5.99
N ALA A 132 4.70 8.84 6.49
CA ALA A 132 4.60 9.14 7.92
C ALA A 132 3.15 9.12 8.43
N ALA A 133 2.19 9.65 7.67
CA ALA A 133 0.77 9.65 8.01
C ALA A 133 0.17 8.23 8.06
N LEU A 134 0.74 7.27 7.31
CA LEU A 134 0.40 5.85 7.38
C LEU A 134 0.99 5.15 8.63
N GLY A 135 1.72 5.88 9.49
CA GLY A 135 2.29 5.38 10.74
C GLY A 135 3.68 4.77 10.61
N ALA A 136 4.31 4.81 9.43
CA ALA A 136 5.68 4.32 9.24
C ALA A 136 6.72 5.41 9.58
N PRO A 137 7.98 5.03 9.88
CA PRO A 137 9.06 6.01 10.02
C PRO A 137 9.15 6.87 8.76
N GLN A 138 9.23 8.20 8.95
CA GLN A 138 9.34 9.15 7.84
C GLN A 138 10.68 8.94 7.10
N PRO A 139 10.67 8.69 5.78
CA PRO A 139 11.89 8.62 4.99
C PRO A 139 12.58 9.99 4.87
N PRO A 140 13.85 10.02 4.45
CA PRO A 140 14.50 11.28 4.01
C PRO A 140 13.68 11.99 2.94
N PRO A 141 13.80 13.32 2.81
CA PRO A 141 13.18 14.06 1.71
C PRO A 141 13.55 13.48 0.33
N VAL A 142 12.59 13.48 -0.59
CA VAL A 142 12.82 13.12 -1.99
C VAL A 142 13.26 14.38 -2.73
N GLU A 143 14.42 14.33 -3.36
CA GLU A 143 14.97 15.47 -4.10
C GLU A 143 14.17 15.76 -5.40
N ASP A 144 14.20 17.00 -5.88
CA ASP A 144 13.38 17.40 -7.02
C ASP A 144 13.82 16.76 -8.36
N TRP A 145 15.03 16.22 -8.44
CA TRP A 145 15.54 15.46 -9.56
C TRP A 145 15.32 13.95 -9.43
N ASP A 146 14.86 13.45 -8.25
CA ASP A 146 14.70 12.03 -7.97
C ASP A 146 13.28 11.55 -8.29
N TYR A 147 13.16 10.60 -9.21
CA TYR A 147 11.91 10.05 -9.73
C TYR A 147 11.83 8.52 -9.63
N ASP A 148 12.88 7.85 -9.14
CA ASP A 148 12.93 6.39 -9.10
C ASP A 148 12.62 5.78 -7.72
N ASP A 149 12.26 6.61 -6.74
CA ASP A 149 11.87 6.15 -5.42
C ASP A 149 10.52 5.42 -5.41
N LEU A 150 10.50 4.25 -4.77
CA LEU A 150 9.31 3.47 -4.46
C LEU A 150 9.31 3.10 -2.98
N PHE A 151 8.38 3.63 -2.20
CA PHE A 151 8.20 3.28 -0.81
C PHE A 151 7.10 2.24 -0.66
N VAL A 152 7.41 1.11 -0.04
CA VAL A 152 6.45 0.04 0.28
C VAL A 152 6.16 0.09 1.76
N VAL A 153 4.96 0.56 2.12
CA VAL A 153 4.48 0.63 3.51
C VAL A 153 3.57 -0.56 3.78
N THR A 154 3.90 -1.36 4.79
CA THR A 154 3.05 -2.46 5.25
C THR A 154 2.53 -2.15 6.63
N ILE A 155 1.21 -2.14 6.81
CA ILE A 155 0.52 -1.85 8.06
C ILE A 155 -0.12 -3.13 8.57
N GLY A 156 0.35 -3.61 9.73
CA GLY A 156 -0.18 -4.77 10.42
C GLY A 156 -1.51 -4.48 11.13
N ARG A 157 -2.21 -5.53 11.57
CA ARG A 157 -3.50 -5.43 12.29
C ARG A 157 -3.44 -4.61 13.58
N GLY A 158 -2.27 -4.57 14.22
CA GLY A 158 -2.04 -3.79 15.43
C GLY A 158 -1.80 -2.31 15.16
N GLY A 159 -1.79 -1.88 13.89
CA GLY A 159 -1.45 -0.53 13.50
C GLY A 159 0.06 -0.27 13.42
N ASP A 160 0.90 -1.30 13.65
CA ASP A 160 2.34 -1.19 13.44
C ASP A 160 2.64 -1.10 11.93
N ALA A 161 3.35 -0.05 11.55
CA ALA A 161 3.70 0.19 10.16
C ALA A 161 5.21 0.07 9.94
N ARG A 162 5.59 -0.47 8.79
CA ARG A 162 6.97 -0.59 8.33
C ARG A 162 7.08 -0.06 6.92
N VAL A 163 8.22 0.54 6.59
CA VAL A 163 8.52 1.00 5.24
C VAL A 163 9.78 0.32 4.71
N VAL A 164 9.72 -0.08 3.44
CA VAL A 164 10.88 -0.50 2.65
C VAL A 164 11.03 0.51 1.52
N HIS A 165 12.24 1.03 1.35
CA HIS A 165 12.59 1.94 0.27
C HIS A 165 13.28 1.14 -0.84
N LEU A 166 12.76 1.24 -2.05
CA LEU A 166 13.25 0.58 -3.27
C LEU A 166 13.40 1.63 -4.36
N SER A 167 14.14 1.30 -5.41
CA SER A 167 14.20 2.09 -6.65
C SER A 167 13.63 1.30 -7.81
N TYR A 168 13.05 1.99 -8.80
CA TYR A 168 12.49 1.38 -10.00
C TYR A 168 12.83 2.17 -11.27
N GLY A 169 12.92 1.46 -12.39
CA GLY A 169 13.24 2.06 -13.67
C GLY A 169 14.71 2.48 -13.80
N ALA A 170 14.97 3.44 -14.67
CA ALA A 170 16.31 4.00 -14.83
C ALA A 170 16.68 4.84 -13.61
N PRO A 171 17.93 4.77 -13.10
CA PRO A 171 18.37 5.61 -12.00
C PRO A 171 18.20 7.11 -12.31
N SER A 172 17.66 7.85 -11.36
CA SER A 172 17.64 9.31 -11.40
C SER A 172 19.05 9.84 -11.22
N THR A 173 19.39 10.91 -11.90
CA THR A 173 20.73 11.52 -11.84
C THR A 173 20.61 12.96 -11.41
N GLU A 174 21.43 13.34 -10.43
CA GLU A 174 21.59 14.75 -10.04
C GLU A 174 22.05 15.56 -11.26
N PRO A 175 21.45 16.75 -11.53
CA PRO A 175 21.79 17.59 -12.69
C PRO A 175 23.18 18.20 -12.63
#